data_ac99e449db68ce5d0a3f2a6ecb29e96f
#
_entry.id   ac99e449db68ce5d0a3f2a6ecb29e96f
#
_cell.length_a   1.000
_cell.length_b   1.000
_cell.length_c   1.000
_cell.angle_alpha   90.00
_cell.angle_beta   90.00
_cell.angle_gamma   90.00
#
_symmetry.space_group_name_H-M   'P 1'
#
loop_
_entity.id
_entity.type
_entity.pdbx_description
1 polymer ?
#
loop_
_entity_poly.entity_id
_entity_poly.type
_entity_poly.pdbx_seq_one_letter_code
_entity_poly.pdbx_strand_id
1 'polypeptide(L)'
;MKDRGALREAGKTIRLQLGIENNDETNLAPGFGPLADEIVFGKLWSRPGLSIDNRMLATLSALTSLQRLPQLETYIGSALKIGMTPSMIQEVMIHCGMYSGFPTMENSLAVVSAVLTKRNIPTPNVELPEMNLDELEETGQKTKRSLHAERAEEGYAAPGDQASAELYAVAIQYLYGEVWNRPGISHGKNFGNL
;
A
#
# COMPACT_ATOMS: atom_id res chain seq x y z
N MET A 1 -26.41 21.49 -1.88
CA MET A 1 -26.21 20.40 -0.91
C MET A 1 -26.43 19.09 -1.65
N LYS A 2 -25.46 18.19 -1.72
CA LYS A 2 -25.66 16.87 -2.36
C LYS A 2 -26.63 16.09 -1.48
N ASP A 3 -27.77 15.66 -2.03
CA ASP A 3 -28.66 14.79 -1.30
C ASP A 3 -28.08 13.37 -1.16
N ARG A 4 -28.65 12.54 -0.30
CA ARG A 4 -28.19 11.18 -0.06
C ARG A 4 -28.33 10.29 -1.29
N GLY A 5 -29.34 10.52 -2.13
CA GLY A 5 -29.54 9.80 -3.39
C GLY A 5 -28.39 10.05 -4.37
N ALA A 6 -27.99 11.31 -4.54
CA ALA A 6 -26.86 11.66 -5.39
C ALA A 6 -25.53 11.06 -4.90
N LEU A 7 -25.33 10.94 -3.57
CA LEU A 7 -24.15 10.27 -3.03
C LEU A 7 -24.17 8.76 -3.31
N ARG A 8 -25.32 8.09 -3.20
CA ARG A 8 -25.44 6.67 -3.53
C ARG A 8 -25.14 6.38 -4.99
N GLU A 9 -25.66 7.20 -5.90
CA GLU A 9 -25.40 7.01 -7.34
C GLU A 9 -23.91 7.25 -7.67
N ALA A 10 -23.28 8.28 -7.07
CA ALA A 10 -21.83 8.47 -7.19
C ALA A 10 -21.04 7.27 -6.63
N GLY A 11 -21.48 6.73 -5.50
CA GLY A 11 -20.89 5.54 -4.88
C GLY A 11 -20.99 4.30 -5.76
N LYS A 12 -22.15 4.03 -6.33
CA LYS A 12 -22.34 2.91 -7.27
C LYS A 12 -21.42 3.05 -8.49
N THR A 13 -21.27 4.26 -9.02
CA THR A 13 -20.34 4.53 -10.13
C THR A 13 -18.89 4.16 -9.78
N ILE A 14 -18.42 4.57 -8.61
CA ILE A 14 -17.08 4.21 -8.14
C ILE A 14 -16.95 2.70 -7.92
N ARG A 15 -17.94 2.04 -7.29
CA ARG A 15 -17.93 0.58 -7.14
C ARG A 15 -17.79 -0.14 -8.48
N LEU A 16 -18.56 0.27 -9.47
CA LEU A 16 -18.49 -0.29 -10.83
C LEU A 16 -17.09 -0.13 -11.44
N GLN A 17 -16.50 1.06 -11.30
CA GLN A 17 -15.13 1.35 -11.74
C GLN A 17 -14.12 0.42 -11.07
N LEU A 18 -14.24 0.20 -9.76
CA LEU A 18 -13.39 -0.69 -8.97
C LEU A 18 -13.67 -2.18 -9.19
N GLY A 19 -14.82 -2.54 -9.81
CA GLY A 19 -15.27 -3.92 -9.95
C GLY A 19 -15.67 -4.59 -8.64
N ILE A 20 -16.04 -3.77 -7.67
CA ILE A 20 -16.59 -4.26 -6.41
C ILE A 20 -18.10 -4.46 -6.64
N GLU A 21 -18.48 -5.71 -6.89
CA GLU A 21 -19.89 -6.06 -7.04
C GLU A 21 -20.63 -5.88 -5.72
N ASN A 22 -21.95 -5.65 -5.80
CA ASN A 22 -22.83 -5.69 -4.64
C ASN A 22 -23.03 -7.16 -4.21
N ASN A 23 -21.97 -7.76 -3.71
CA ASN A 23 -22.08 -9.05 -3.03
C ASN A 23 -22.83 -8.81 -1.72
N ASP A 24 -23.52 -9.80 -1.24
CA ASP A 24 -24.31 -9.98 -0.01
C ASP A 24 -24.00 -9.07 1.23
N GLU A 25 -23.10 -8.11 1.13
CA GLU A 25 -22.84 -7.06 2.13
C GLU A 25 -24.11 -6.28 2.49
N THR A 26 -25.08 -6.22 1.56
CA THR A 26 -26.40 -5.65 1.83
C THR A 26 -27.19 -6.44 2.87
N ASN A 27 -26.82 -7.70 3.10
CA ASN A 27 -27.50 -8.60 4.05
C ASN A 27 -26.78 -8.71 5.40
N LEU A 28 -25.60 -8.11 5.58
CA LEU A 28 -24.89 -8.11 6.87
C LEU A 28 -25.68 -7.38 7.96
N ALA A 29 -26.31 -6.27 7.60
CA ALA A 29 -27.22 -5.53 8.48
C ALA A 29 -28.17 -4.65 7.65
N PRO A 30 -29.41 -4.37 8.13
CA PRO A 30 -30.32 -3.48 7.44
C PRO A 30 -29.68 -2.09 7.20
N GLY A 31 -29.65 -1.67 5.93
CA GLY A 31 -29.12 -0.36 5.53
C GLY A 31 -27.60 -0.26 5.40
N PHE A 32 -26.84 -1.32 5.64
CA PHE A 32 -25.37 -1.30 5.55
C PHE A 32 -24.88 -0.99 4.13
N GLY A 33 -25.41 -1.65 3.10
CA GLY A 33 -25.01 -1.41 1.72
C GLY A 33 -25.19 0.04 1.27
N PRO A 34 -26.40 0.63 1.41
CA PRO A 34 -26.63 2.05 1.15
C PRO A 34 -25.71 2.99 1.93
N LEU A 35 -25.39 2.66 3.18
CA LEU A 35 -24.48 3.44 4.00
C LEU A 35 -23.04 3.41 3.44
N ALA A 36 -22.57 2.23 3.03
CA ALA A 36 -21.26 2.07 2.41
C ALA A 36 -21.19 2.84 1.07
N ASP A 37 -22.22 2.77 0.24
CA ASP A 37 -22.30 3.53 -1.00
C ASP A 37 -22.24 5.05 -0.77
N GLU A 38 -22.95 5.55 0.24
CA GLU A 38 -22.95 6.98 0.55
C GLU A 38 -21.61 7.45 1.11
N ILE A 39 -21.08 6.77 2.12
CA ILE A 39 -19.92 7.24 2.88
C ILE A 39 -18.61 6.87 2.17
N VAL A 40 -18.39 5.57 1.95
CA VAL A 40 -17.09 5.10 1.45
C VAL A 40 -16.92 5.53 0.00
N PHE A 41 -17.81 5.08 -0.87
CA PHE A 41 -17.65 5.28 -2.30
C PHE A 41 -18.15 6.65 -2.76
N GLY A 42 -19.32 7.10 -2.28
CA GLY A 42 -19.96 8.34 -2.70
C GLY A 42 -19.38 9.60 -2.09
N LYS A 43 -18.76 9.53 -0.90
CA LYS A 43 -18.23 10.69 -0.20
C LYS A 43 -16.72 10.69 -0.07
N LEU A 44 -16.09 9.55 0.18
CA LEU A 44 -14.64 9.47 0.36
C LEU A 44 -13.92 9.17 -0.97
N TRP A 45 -14.29 8.12 -1.67
CA TRP A 45 -13.63 7.74 -2.91
C TRP A 45 -13.90 8.71 -4.10
N SER A 46 -15.05 9.37 -4.12
CA SER A 46 -15.40 10.36 -5.14
C SER A 46 -14.84 11.77 -4.90
N ARG A 47 -14.10 12.01 -3.79
CA ARG A 47 -13.55 13.34 -3.51
C ARG A 47 -12.50 13.74 -4.55
N PRO A 48 -12.48 15.01 -4.98
CA PRO A 48 -11.36 15.55 -5.77
C PRO A 48 -10.08 15.61 -4.94
N GLY A 49 -8.96 15.83 -5.60
CA GLY A 49 -7.65 16.09 -4.97
C GLY A 49 -6.73 14.88 -4.82
N LEU A 50 -7.25 13.64 -4.92
CA LEU A 50 -6.43 12.44 -4.91
C LEU A 50 -6.86 11.51 -6.05
N SER A 51 -5.90 11.00 -6.82
CA SER A 51 -6.17 10.05 -7.89
C SER A 51 -6.73 8.72 -7.36
N ILE A 52 -7.38 7.96 -8.22
CA ILE A 52 -7.91 6.64 -7.86
C ILE A 52 -6.78 5.68 -7.47
N ASP A 53 -5.63 5.77 -8.13
CA ASP A 53 -4.45 4.95 -7.87
C ASP A 53 -3.88 5.23 -6.47
N ASN A 54 -3.74 6.51 -6.11
CA ASN A 54 -3.24 6.90 -4.78
C ASN A 54 -4.23 6.49 -3.67
N ARG A 55 -5.54 6.55 -3.92
CA ARG A 55 -6.54 6.02 -2.98
C ARG A 55 -6.41 4.51 -2.83
N MET A 56 -6.17 3.81 -3.94
CA MET A 56 -5.94 2.37 -3.92
C MET A 56 -4.69 2.01 -3.15
N LEU A 57 -3.57 2.71 -3.37
CA LEU A 57 -2.34 2.52 -2.59
C LEU A 57 -2.59 2.69 -1.09
N ALA A 58 -3.25 3.78 -0.68
CA ALA A 58 -3.59 4.01 0.72
C ALA A 58 -4.51 2.92 1.29
N THR A 59 -5.48 2.45 0.50
CA THR A 59 -6.41 1.39 0.92
C THR A 59 -5.70 0.05 1.07
N LEU A 60 -4.87 -0.35 0.10
CA LEU A 60 -4.08 -1.58 0.18
C LEU A 60 -3.13 -1.53 1.38
N SER A 61 -2.45 -0.41 1.61
CA SER A 61 -1.56 -0.23 2.76
C SER A 61 -2.29 -0.38 4.09
N ALA A 62 -3.46 0.24 4.23
CA ALA A 62 -4.27 0.13 5.44
C ALA A 62 -4.77 -1.30 5.67
N LEU A 63 -5.31 -1.97 4.63
CA LEU A 63 -5.82 -3.34 4.74
C LEU A 63 -4.70 -4.34 5.05
N THR A 64 -3.51 -4.15 4.48
CA THR A 64 -2.30 -4.92 4.78
C THR A 64 -1.90 -4.75 6.24
N SER A 65 -1.69 -3.53 6.69
CA SER A 65 -1.22 -3.26 8.07
C SER A 65 -2.23 -3.70 9.12
N LEU A 66 -3.53 -3.61 8.82
CA LEU A 66 -4.61 -4.05 9.71
C LEU A 66 -4.97 -5.54 9.54
N GLN A 67 -4.32 -6.26 8.63
CA GLN A 67 -4.57 -7.69 8.35
C GLN A 67 -6.04 -8.00 8.03
N ARG A 68 -6.69 -7.12 7.25
CA ARG A 68 -8.06 -7.32 6.78
C ARG A 68 -8.04 -8.13 5.49
N LEU A 69 -7.61 -9.38 5.57
CA LEU A 69 -7.26 -10.22 4.42
C LEU A 69 -8.43 -10.46 3.43
N PRO A 70 -9.69 -10.70 3.87
CA PRO A 70 -10.81 -10.83 2.94
C PRO A 70 -11.05 -9.55 2.12
N GLN A 71 -10.97 -8.39 2.75
CA GLN A 71 -11.10 -7.11 2.06
C GLN A 71 -9.87 -6.84 1.18
N LEU A 72 -8.67 -7.22 1.64
CA LEU A 72 -7.45 -7.12 0.86
C LEU A 72 -7.56 -7.90 -0.46
N GLU A 73 -8.08 -9.15 -0.43
CA GLU A 73 -8.34 -9.95 -1.64
C GLU A 73 -9.21 -9.17 -2.65
N THR A 74 -10.32 -8.59 -2.16
CA THR A 74 -11.23 -7.79 -2.99
C THR A 74 -10.52 -6.59 -3.62
N TYR A 75 -9.78 -5.82 -2.81
CA TYR A 75 -9.13 -4.60 -3.28
C TYR A 75 -7.88 -4.87 -4.14
N ILE A 76 -7.18 -5.99 -3.99
CA ILE A 76 -6.17 -6.45 -4.95
C ILE A 76 -6.82 -6.67 -6.32
N GLY A 77 -7.97 -7.34 -6.36
CA GLY A 77 -8.74 -7.51 -7.57
C GLY A 77 -9.14 -6.18 -8.24
N SER A 78 -9.52 -5.19 -7.43
CA SER A 78 -9.83 -3.84 -7.88
C SER A 78 -8.60 -3.08 -8.38
N ALA A 79 -7.47 -3.23 -7.70
CA ALA A 79 -6.20 -2.62 -8.08
C ALA A 79 -5.75 -3.11 -9.48
N LEU A 80 -5.82 -4.41 -9.72
CA LEU A 80 -5.55 -5.00 -11.04
C LEU A 80 -6.52 -4.46 -12.10
N LYS A 81 -7.80 -4.30 -11.77
CA LYS A 81 -8.81 -3.79 -12.70
C LYS A 81 -8.57 -2.34 -13.11
N ILE A 82 -8.11 -1.49 -12.21
CA ILE A 82 -7.78 -0.08 -12.54
C ILE A 82 -6.39 0.07 -13.18
N GLY A 83 -5.65 -1.02 -13.40
CA GLY A 83 -4.39 -1.03 -14.14
C GLY A 83 -3.13 -1.03 -13.29
N MET A 84 -3.20 -1.22 -11.97
CA MET A 84 -2.02 -1.42 -11.15
C MET A 84 -1.35 -2.76 -11.51
N THR A 85 -0.03 -2.74 -11.64
CA THR A 85 0.71 -3.96 -11.95
C THR A 85 0.82 -4.89 -10.73
N PRO A 86 0.90 -6.22 -10.94
CA PRO A 86 1.15 -7.16 -9.85
C PRO A 86 2.40 -6.81 -9.04
N SER A 87 3.46 -6.33 -9.69
CA SER A 87 4.69 -5.90 -9.05
C SER A 87 4.45 -4.72 -8.09
N MET A 88 3.72 -3.66 -8.53
CA MET A 88 3.36 -2.55 -7.64
C MET A 88 2.58 -3.02 -6.42
N ILE A 89 1.63 -3.94 -6.61
CA ILE A 89 0.82 -4.47 -5.51
C ILE A 89 1.70 -5.22 -4.51
N GLN A 90 2.61 -6.07 -4.98
CA GLN A 90 3.56 -6.78 -4.12
C GLN A 90 4.47 -5.82 -3.35
N GLU A 91 4.98 -4.79 -4.00
CA GLU A 91 5.84 -3.79 -3.35
C GLU A 91 5.09 -3.02 -2.23
N VAL A 92 3.79 -2.75 -2.38
CA VAL A 92 2.98 -2.18 -1.27
C VAL A 92 2.99 -3.11 -0.05
N MET A 93 2.82 -4.43 -0.25
CA MET A 93 2.84 -5.39 0.85
C MET A 93 4.21 -5.45 1.52
N ILE A 94 5.28 -5.45 0.72
CA ILE A 94 6.67 -5.47 1.21
C ILE A 94 6.97 -4.22 2.03
N HIS A 95 6.65 -3.03 1.51
CA HIS A 95 6.85 -1.77 2.23
C HIS A 95 6.06 -1.74 3.55
N CYS A 96 4.78 -2.11 3.53
CA CYS A 96 3.96 -2.17 4.75
C CYS A 96 4.54 -3.16 5.76
N GLY A 97 5.03 -4.30 5.31
CA GLY A 97 5.59 -5.34 6.17
C GLY A 97 6.84 -4.91 6.93
N MET A 98 7.67 -4.04 6.36
CA MET A 98 8.83 -3.47 7.06
C MET A 98 8.43 -2.65 8.30
N TYR A 99 7.25 -2.07 8.32
CA TYR A 99 6.74 -1.30 9.47
C TYR A 99 5.79 -2.11 10.36
N SER A 100 5.08 -3.09 9.79
CA SER A 100 4.05 -3.87 10.49
C SER A 100 4.51 -5.30 10.85
N GLY A 101 5.71 -5.69 10.43
CA GLY A 101 6.34 -6.97 10.69
C GLY A 101 6.21 -7.99 9.56
N PHE A 102 7.18 -8.89 9.47
CA PHE A 102 7.26 -9.93 8.43
C PHE A 102 6.02 -10.84 8.35
N PRO A 103 5.39 -11.29 9.47
CA PRO A 103 4.17 -12.08 9.37
C PRO A 103 3.03 -11.35 8.65
N THR A 104 2.94 -10.02 8.81
CA THR A 104 1.99 -9.17 8.08
C THR A 104 2.29 -9.18 6.59
N MET A 105 3.56 -9.09 6.21
CA MET A 105 4.02 -9.17 4.83
C MET A 105 3.68 -10.51 4.20
N GLU A 106 4.06 -11.61 4.86
CA GLU A 106 3.85 -12.99 4.38
C GLU A 106 2.36 -13.28 4.13
N ASN A 107 1.50 -12.99 5.10
CA ASN A 107 0.07 -13.17 4.97
C ASN A 107 -0.50 -12.39 3.77
N SER A 108 -0.08 -11.13 3.62
CA SER A 108 -0.59 -10.27 2.56
C SER A 108 -0.08 -10.69 1.18
N LEU A 109 1.19 -11.09 1.06
CA LEU A 109 1.75 -11.63 -0.18
C LEU A 109 1.10 -12.96 -0.57
N ALA A 110 0.73 -13.80 0.40
CA ALA A 110 -0.03 -15.02 0.14
C ALA A 110 -1.40 -14.70 -0.50
N VAL A 111 -2.10 -13.65 -0.03
CA VAL A 111 -3.35 -13.19 -0.65
C VAL A 111 -3.11 -12.70 -2.08
N VAL A 112 -2.04 -11.91 -2.32
CA VAL A 112 -1.68 -11.47 -3.68
C VAL A 112 -1.47 -12.69 -4.59
N SER A 113 -0.67 -13.66 -4.16
CA SER A 113 -0.38 -14.88 -4.93
C SER A 113 -1.66 -15.65 -5.27
N ALA A 114 -2.58 -15.82 -4.31
CA ALA A 114 -3.85 -16.48 -4.52
C ALA A 114 -4.72 -15.75 -5.57
N VAL A 115 -4.80 -14.42 -5.50
CA VAL A 115 -5.55 -13.61 -6.47
C VAL A 115 -4.96 -13.70 -7.88
N LEU A 116 -3.63 -13.63 -8.00
CA LEU A 116 -2.94 -13.76 -9.30
C LEU A 116 -3.19 -15.14 -9.91
N THR A 117 -3.04 -16.20 -9.13
CA THR A 117 -3.31 -17.59 -9.56
C THR A 117 -4.76 -17.75 -10.03
N LYS A 118 -5.73 -17.30 -9.24
CA LYS A 118 -7.17 -17.37 -9.57
C LYS A 118 -7.52 -16.64 -10.87
N ARG A 119 -6.74 -15.61 -11.22
CA ARG A 119 -6.94 -14.80 -12.44
C ARG A 119 -6.03 -15.22 -13.60
N ASN A 120 -5.23 -16.27 -13.45
CA ASN A 120 -4.23 -16.71 -14.44
C ASN A 120 -3.23 -15.59 -14.82
N ILE A 121 -2.86 -14.75 -13.87
CA ILE A 121 -1.86 -13.70 -14.05
C ILE A 121 -0.51 -14.23 -13.54
N PRO A 122 0.56 -14.20 -14.34
CA PRO A 122 1.85 -14.69 -13.93
C PRO A 122 2.42 -13.83 -12.78
N THR A 123 3.09 -14.48 -11.84
CA THR A 123 3.83 -13.78 -10.79
C THR A 123 4.99 -13.02 -11.44
N PRO A 124 5.16 -11.72 -11.13
CA PRO A 124 6.28 -10.96 -11.67
C PRO A 124 7.63 -11.57 -11.28
N ASN A 125 8.54 -11.66 -12.23
CA ASN A 125 9.94 -11.90 -11.96
C ASN A 125 10.66 -10.56 -11.93
N VAL A 126 11.13 -10.14 -10.75
CA VAL A 126 11.85 -8.89 -10.56
C VAL A 126 13.29 -9.23 -10.17
N GLU A 127 14.22 -8.88 -11.04
CA GLU A 127 15.64 -8.97 -10.71
C GLU A 127 16.02 -7.84 -9.75
N LEU A 128 16.61 -8.22 -8.62
CA LEU A 128 17.12 -7.28 -7.64
C LEU A 128 18.64 -7.28 -7.70
N PRO A 129 19.30 -6.12 -7.60
CA PRO A 129 20.75 -6.07 -7.51
C PRO A 129 21.20 -6.75 -6.22
N GLU A 130 22.21 -7.60 -6.31
CA GLU A 130 22.91 -8.09 -5.13
C GLU A 130 23.86 -7.00 -4.65
N MET A 131 23.60 -6.48 -3.44
CA MET A 131 24.45 -5.50 -2.75
C MET A 131 24.97 -6.09 -1.46
N ASN A 132 26.24 -5.84 -1.15
CA ASN A 132 26.78 -6.17 0.17
C ASN A 132 26.29 -5.18 1.24
N LEU A 133 26.58 -5.45 2.52
CA LEU A 133 26.07 -4.62 3.62
C LEU A 133 26.59 -3.17 3.59
N ASP A 134 27.82 -2.95 3.14
CA ASP A 134 28.39 -1.60 3.04
C ASP A 134 27.72 -0.79 1.92
N GLU A 135 27.42 -1.42 0.80
CA GLU A 135 26.68 -0.81 -0.32
C GLU A 135 25.24 -0.49 0.08
N LEU A 136 24.58 -1.40 0.84
CA LEU A 136 23.25 -1.16 1.38
C LEU A 136 23.25 0.01 2.38
N GLU A 137 24.26 0.09 3.25
CA GLU A 137 24.43 1.18 4.21
C GLU A 137 24.58 2.52 3.48
N GLU A 138 25.49 2.61 2.51
CA GLU A 138 25.72 3.85 1.73
C GLU A 138 24.44 4.28 0.99
N THR A 139 23.77 3.34 0.32
CA THR A 139 22.51 3.57 -0.39
C THR A 139 21.42 4.01 0.57
N GLY A 140 21.30 3.34 1.71
CA GLY A 140 20.32 3.64 2.73
C GLY A 140 20.47 5.03 3.32
N GLN A 141 21.68 5.45 3.61
CA GLN A 141 21.98 6.81 4.10
C GLN A 141 21.58 7.87 3.06
N LYS A 142 21.86 7.64 1.78
CA LYS A 142 21.44 8.53 0.69
C LYS A 142 19.92 8.62 0.59
N THR A 143 19.23 7.48 0.61
CA THR A 143 17.77 7.39 0.54
C THR A 143 17.14 8.10 1.73
N LYS A 144 17.60 7.82 2.95
CA LYS A 144 17.12 8.46 4.17
C LYS A 144 17.24 10.00 4.11
N ARG A 145 18.41 10.50 3.69
CA ARG A 145 18.61 11.95 3.53
C ARG A 145 17.68 12.56 2.49
N SER A 146 17.43 11.85 1.37
CA SER A 146 16.51 12.34 0.33
C SER A 146 15.07 12.43 0.79
N LEU A 147 14.64 11.55 1.71
CA LEU A 147 13.27 11.50 2.22
C LEU A 147 13.02 12.45 3.40
N HIS A 148 14.01 12.63 4.27
CA HIS A 148 13.85 13.33 5.54
C HIS A 148 14.60 14.67 5.62
N ALA A 149 15.43 14.98 4.63
CA ALA A 149 16.26 16.20 4.61
C ALA A 149 17.02 16.40 5.93
N GLU A 150 16.91 17.58 6.55
CA GLU A 150 17.60 17.92 7.80
C GLU A 150 17.23 17.02 8.98
N ARG A 151 16.02 16.43 8.98
CA ARG A 151 15.58 15.50 10.04
C ARG A 151 16.22 14.12 9.95
N ALA A 152 17.01 13.85 8.92
CA ALA A 152 17.69 12.57 8.76
C ALA A 152 18.69 12.25 9.90
N GLU A 153 19.18 13.28 10.59
CA GLU A 153 20.16 13.14 11.67
C GLU A 153 19.55 13.27 13.09
N GLU A 154 18.20 13.28 13.19
CA GLU A 154 17.48 13.44 14.45
C GLU A 154 16.92 12.11 15.00
N GLY A 155 16.55 12.10 16.28
CA GLY A 155 15.84 11.01 16.93
C GLY A 155 16.73 9.80 17.27
N TYR A 156 16.22 8.61 17.07
CA TYR A 156 16.94 7.34 17.35
C TYR A 156 18.21 7.16 16.48
N ALA A 157 18.39 8.01 15.50
CA ALA A 157 19.56 8.08 14.64
C ALA A 157 20.70 8.93 15.23
N ALA A 158 20.51 9.50 16.43
CA ALA A 158 21.52 10.36 17.05
C ALA A 158 22.79 9.54 17.37
N PRO A 159 23.98 10.10 17.07
CA PRO A 159 25.25 9.44 17.39
C PRO A 159 25.37 9.16 18.89
N GLY A 160 25.74 7.92 19.25
CA GLY A 160 26.09 7.55 20.64
C GLY A 160 25.06 6.70 21.39
N ASP A 161 23.88 6.40 20.84
CA ASP A 161 22.97 5.43 21.42
C ASP A 161 23.34 4.01 21.01
N GLN A 162 24.15 3.33 21.83
CA GLN A 162 24.59 1.96 21.57
C GLN A 162 23.46 0.94 21.62
N ALA A 163 22.39 1.20 22.37
CA ALA A 163 21.28 0.26 22.52
C ALA A 163 20.42 0.15 21.26
N SER A 164 20.34 1.20 20.47
CA SER A 164 19.59 1.22 19.21
C SER A 164 20.47 1.08 17.96
N ALA A 165 21.79 1.09 18.08
CA ALA A 165 22.72 1.13 16.97
C ALA A 165 22.55 -0.05 15.99
N GLU A 166 22.40 -1.28 16.50
CA GLU A 166 22.21 -2.47 15.68
C GLU A 166 20.85 -2.45 14.95
N LEU A 167 19.78 -2.06 15.64
CA LEU A 167 18.46 -1.93 15.04
C LEU A 167 18.41 -0.80 14.00
N TYR A 168 19.14 0.29 14.27
CA TYR A 168 19.29 1.38 13.35
C TYR A 168 20.03 0.95 12.08
N ALA A 169 21.10 0.17 12.19
CA ALA A 169 21.82 -0.39 11.04
C ALA A 169 20.88 -1.25 10.16
N VAL A 170 20.04 -2.10 10.77
CA VAL A 170 19.01 -2.87 10.04
C VAL A 170 18.07 -1.95 9.28
N ALA A 171 17.60 -0.88 9.90
CA ALA A 171 16.70 0.07 9.24
C ALA A 171 17.40 0.78 8.06
N ILE A 172 18.66 1.20 8.22
CA ILE A 172 19.41 1.85 7.14
C ILE A 172 19.67 0.88 5.99
N GLN A 173 20.20 -0.29 6.29
CA GLN A 173 20.60 -1.27 5.27
C GLN A 173 19.39 -1.84 4.53
N TYR A 174 18.42 -2.37 5.26
CA TYR A 174 17.33 -3.12 4.64
C TYR A 174 16.10 -2.26 4.30
N LEU A 175 15.65 -1.35 5.18
CA LEU A 175 14.52 -0.52 4.87
C LEU A 175 14.91 0.56 3.83
N TYR A 176 15.88 1.41 4.15
CA TYR A 176 16.26 2.51 3.27
C TYR A 176 17.21 2.07 2.14
N GLY A 177 18.11 1.13 2.37
CA GLY A 177 19.08 0.65 1.40
C GLY A 177 18.48 -0.28 0.35
N GLU A 178 17.67 -1.24 0.77
CA GLU A 178 17.08 -2.22 -0.13
C GLU A 178 15.62 -1.87 -0.48
N VAL A 179 14.70 -1.90 0.51
CA VAL A 179 13.26 -1.87 0.24
C VAL A 179 12.82 -0.58 -0.44
N TRP A 180 13.31 0.58 -0.01
CA TRP A 180 13.01 1.85 -0.66
C TRP A 180 13.62 2.00 -2.05
N ASN A 181 14.60 1.19 -2.43
CA ASN A 181 15.23 1.20 -3.75
C ASN A 181 14.76 0.09 -4.68
N ARG A 182 13.81 -0.73 -4.24
CA ARG A 182 13.19 -1.76 -5.08
C ARG A 182 12.41 -1.16 -6.24
N PRO A 183 12.44 -1.78 -7.42
CA PRO A 183 11.63 -1.33 -8.55
C PRO A 183 10.14 -1.56 -8.28
N GLY A 184 9.28 -0.64 -8.74
CA GLY A 184 7.82 -0.79 -8.67
C GLY A 184 7.11 0.36 -7.98
N ILE A 185 7.67 0.94 -6.92
CA ILE A 185 7.17 2.17 -6.30
C ILE A 185 8.26 3.23 -6.39
N SER A 186 8.13 4.22 -7.27
CA SER A 186 9.13 5.26 -7.43
C SER A 186 8.98 6.37 -6.38
N HIS A 187 10.09 6.78 -5.78
CA HIS A 187 10.20 7.80 -4.72
C HIS A 187 9.55 9.17 -5.03
N GLY A 188 9.34 9.52 -6.28
CA GLY A 188 8.93 10.88 -6.67
C GLY A 188 7.56 11.00 -7.31
N LYS A 189 6.92 9.91 -7.72
CA LYS A 189 5.66 10.00 -8.48
C LYS A 189 4.40 9.66 -7.69
N ASN A 190 4.50 8.92 -6.60
CA ASN A 190 3.34 8.40 -5.89
C ASN A 190 3.11 8.98 -4.48
N PHE A 191 4.11 9.59 -3.84
CA PHE A 191 4.00 10.15 -2.49
C PHE A 191 4.33 11.65 -2.39
N GLY A 192 4.85 12.28 -3.44
CA GLY A 192 5.35 13.66 -3.42
C GLY A 192 4.30 14.74 -3.68
N ASN A 193 3.03 14.40 -3.86
CA ASN A 193 1.92 15.33 -4.08
C ASN A 193 0.71 14.99 -3.17
N LEU A 194 0.96 14.64 -1.92
CA LEU A 194 -0.06 14.55 -0.88
C LEU A 194 -0.13 15.85 -0.07
#